data_84e9d2c41ab03d552ce7a2fa7399dbd6
#
_entry.id   84e9d2c41ab03d552ce7a2fa7399dbd6
#
_cell.length_a   1.000
_cell.length_b   1.000
_cell.length_c   1.000
_cell.angle_alpha   90.00
_cell.angle_beta   90.00
_cell.angle_gamma   90.00
#
_symmetry.space_group_name_H-M   'P 1'
#
loop_
_entity.id
_entity.type
_entity.pdbx_description
1 polymer ?
#
loop_
_entity_poly.entity_id
_entity_poly.type
_entity_poly.pdbx_seq_one_letter_code
_entity_poly.pdbx_strand_id
1 'polypeptide(L)'
;MAKSKLSPMELTIHNQFTRYGRNAMEWLRKCAVLLPKIEKYEIWRKRRCSSIYEYAAKVAGMNHDQTREALRVMNRIKDKPELVAMAEKKGIN
;
A
#
# COMPACT_ATOMS: atom_id res chain seq x y z
N MET A 1 18.31 29.38 -14.62
CA MET A 1 18.60 28.04 -14.94
C MET A 1 17.72 27.50 -16.07
N ALA A 2 18.33 27.02 -17.07
CA ALA A 2 17.58 26.51 -18.18
C ALA A 2 16.89 25.21 -17.82
N LYS A 3 15.67 25.09 -18.24
CA LYS A 3 14.96 23.84 -18.10
C LYS A 3 15.19 23.00 -19.31
N SER A 4 15.63 21.81 -19.09
CA SER A 4 15.74 20.86 -20.19
C SER A 4 14.36 20.35 -20.53
N LYS A 5 13.98 20.53 -21.76
CA LYS A 5 12.74 19.94 -22.23
C LYS A 5 13.01 18.50 -22.59
N LEU A 6 12.12 17.64 -22.17
CA LEU A 6 12.23 16.24 -22.53
C LEU A 6 11.90 16.06 -24.01
N SER A 7 12.65 15.20 -24.66
CA SER A 7 12.31 14.79 -26.01
C SER A 7 11.00 13.98 -25.96
N PRO A 8 10.34 13.78 -27.13
CA PRO A 8 9.11 12.98 -27.13
C PRO A 8 9.30 11.60 -26.53
N MET A 9 10.43 10.96 -26.79
CA MET A 9 10.70 9.64 -26.22
C MET A 9 10.89 9.71 -24.71
N GLU A 10 11.64 10.70 -24.26
CA GLU A 10 11.87 10.89 -22.83
C GLU A 10 10.58 11.21 -22.10
N LEU A 11 9.73 12.01 -22.71
CA LEU A 11 8.44 12.35 -22.11
C LEU A 11 7.57 11.10 -21.98
N THR A 12 7.58 10.23 -22.96
CA THR A 12 6.83 8.98 -22.91
C THR A 12 7.31 8.11 -21.74
N ILE A 13 8.63 8.00 -21.59
CA ILE A 13 9.21 7.22 -20.50
C ILE A 13 8.83 7.83 -19.15
N HIS A 14 8.93 9.15 -19.05
CA HIS A 14 8.56 9.86 -17.82
C HIS A 14 7.10 9.60 -17.44
N ASN A 15 6.21 9.69 -18.41
CA ASN A 15 4.79 9.49 -18.17
C ASN A 15 4.47 8.07 -17.75
N GLN A 16 5.13 7.09 -18.35
CA GLN A 16 4.95 5.70 -17.98
C GLN A 16 5.44 5.45 -16.55
N PHE A 17 6.60 5.96 -16.23
CA PHE A 17 7.18 5.79 -14.91
C PHE A 17 6.28 6.42 -13.84
N THR A 18 5.79 7.62 -14.10
CA THR A 18 4.90 8.32 -13.17
C THR A 18 3.61 7.54 -12.95
N ARG A 19 3.02 7.03 -14.02
CA ARG A 19 1.78 6.29 -13.93
C ARG A 19 1.96 4.99 -13.13
N TYR A 20 3.03 4.27 -13.41
CA TYR A 20 3.29 3.03 -12.68
C TYR A 20 3.53 3.30 -11.21
N GLY A 21 4.25 4.37 -10.89
CA GLY A 21 4.49 4.74 -9.49
C GLY A 21 3.20 5.09 -8.76
N ARG A 22 2.32 5.82 -9.41
CA ARG A 22 1.04 6.18 -8.81
C ARG A 22 0.17 4.94 -8.57
N ASN A 23 0.17 4.02 -9.54
CA ASN A 23 -0.59 2.78 -9.40
C ASN A 23 -0.06 1.93 -8.25
N ALA A 24 1.26 1.88 -8.09
CA ALA A 24 1.86 1.12 -7.01
C ALA A 24 1.51 1.71 -5.65
N MET A 25 1.54 3.04 -5.53
CA MET A 25 1.19 3.69 -4.28
C MET A 25 -0.27 3.47 -3.92
N GLU A 26 -1.15 3.54 -4.91
CA GLU A 26 -2.57 3.30 -4.69
C GLU A 26 -2.81 1.86 -4.26
N TRP A 27 -2.12 0.92 -4.88
CA TRP A 27 -2.20 -0.48 -4.50
C TRP A 27 -1.77 -0.68 -3.06
N LEU A 28 -0.66 -0.06 -2.65
CA LEU A 28 -0.19 -0.17 -1.27
C LEU A 28 -1.20 0.37 -0.27
N ARG A 29 -1.82 1.50 -0.59
CA ARG A 29 -2.83 2.08 0.30
C ARG A 29 -4.01 1.15 0.49
N LYS A 30 -4.48 0.56 -0.60
CA LYS A 30 -5.63 -0.35 -0.56
C LYS A 30 -5.30 -1.62 0.22
N CYS A 31 -4.11 -2.15 0.02
CA CYS A 31 -3.67 -3.32 0.76
C CYS A 31 -3.55 -3.01 2.25
N ALA A 32 -3.01 -1.84 2.59
CA ALA A 32 -2.80 -1.46 3.98
C ALA A 32 -4.12 -1.42 4.76
N VAL A 33 -5.18 -0.94 4.13
CA VAL A 33 -6.48 -0.85 4.79
C VAL A 33 -7.04 -2.22 5.15
N LEU A 34 -6.69 -3.24 4.39
CA LEU A 34 -7.19 -4.59 4.64
C LEU A 34 -6.39 -5.36 5.69
N LEU A 35 -5.16 -4.92 5.98
CA LEU A 35 -4.30 -5.64 6.91
C LEU A 35 -4.90 -5.82 8.31
N PRO A 36 -5.54 -4.81 8.91
CA PRO A 36 -6.15 -5.02 10.22
C PRO A 36 -7.21 -6.11 10.24
N LYS A 37 -7.95 -6.25 9.14
CA LYS A 37 -8.96 -7.30 9.02
C LYS A 37 -8.31 -8.66 8.88
N ILE A 38 -7.24 -8.73 8.11
CA ILE A 38 -6.47 -9.96 7.95
C ILE A 38 -5.91 -10.40 9.29
N GLU A 39 -5.43 -9.44 10.08
CA GLU A 39 -4.91 -9.71 11.41
C GLU A 39 -6.02 -10.15 12.36
N LYS A 40 -7.12 -9.44 12.37
CA LYS A 40 -8.23 -9.71 13.29
C LYS A 40 -8.82 -11.11 13.08
N TYR A 41 -9.01 -11.50 11.83
CA TYR A 41 -9.59 -12.78 11.50
C TYR A 41 -8.55 -13.88 11.30
N GLU A 42 -7.29 -13.55 11.53
CA GLU A 42 -6.17 -14.48 11.39
C GLU A 42 -6.17 -15.19 10.03
N ILE A 43 -6.48 -14.45 8.97
CA ILE A 43 -6.56 -15.01 7.64
C ILE A 43 -5.23 -15.63 7.23
N TRP A 44 -4.12 -14.99 7.63
CA TRP A 44 -2.78 -15.50 7.34
C TRP A 44 -2.57 -16.90 7.89
N ARG A 45 -3.12 -17.18 9.09
CA ARG A 45 -2.99 -18.50 9.69
C ARG A 45 -3.81 -19.53 8.92
N LYS A 46 -5.02 -19.16 8.53
CA LYS A 46 -5.89 -20.04 7.76
C LYS A 46 -5.31 -20.35 6.40
N ARG A 47 -4.45 -19.51 5.88
CA ARG A 47 -3.76 -19.72 4.62
C ARG A 47 -2.38 -20.35 4.83
N ARG A 48 -2.13 -20.89 6.01
CA ARG A 48 -0.92 -21.63 6.38
C ARG A 48 0.36 -20.80 6.28
N CYS A 49 0.26 -19.54 6.64
CA CYS A 49 1.44 -18.71 6.77
C CYS A 49 1.82 -18.60 8.23
N SER A 50 3.12 -18.37 8.49
CA SER A 50 3.61 -18.29 9.87
C SER A 50 3.35 -16.93 10.50
N SER A 51 3.06 -15.91 9.69
CA SER A 51 2.82 -14.56 10.17
C SER A 51 2.10 -13.76 9.11
N ILE A 52 1.55 -12.62 9.53
CA ILE A 52 0.93 -11.70 8.57
C ILE A 52 1.97 -11.16 7.59
N TYR A 53 3.23 -11.06 8.02
CA TYR A 53 4.32 -10.60 7.15
C TYR A 53 4.56 -11.57 6.01
N GLU A 54 4.61 -12.85 6.32
CA GLU A 54 4.77 -13.87 5.30
C GLU A 54 3.57 -13.86 4.35
N TYR A 55 2.39 -13.75 4.90
CA TYR A 55 1.17 -13.70 4.11
C TYR A 55 1.17 -12.52 3.15
N ALA A 56 1.48 -11.33 3.65
CA ALA A 56 1.48 -10.11 2.83
C ALA A 56 2.53 -10.20 1.72
N ALA A 57 3.69 -10.78 2.03
CA ALA A 57 4.74 -10.95 1.03
C ALA A 57 4.32 -11.90 -0.08
N LYS A 58 3.74 -13.03 0.28
CA LYS A 58 3.37 -14.05 -0.70
C LYS A 58 2.17 -13.66 -1.54
N VAL A 59 1.18 -13.06 -0.91
CA VAL A 59 -0.09 -12.80 -1.58
C VAL A 59 -0.11 -11.45 -2.27
N ALA A 60 0.49 -10.45 -1.67
CA ALA A 60 0.41 -9.08 -2.18
C ALA A 60 1.76 -8.48 -2.56
N GLY A 61 2.86 -9.20 -2.33
CA GLY A 61 4.17 -8.67 -2.66
C GLY A 61 4.63 -7.54 -1.76
N MET A 62 4.05 -7.40 -0.58
CA MET A 62 4.46 -6.37 0.38
C MET A 62 5.66 -6.85 1.17
N ASN A 63 6.71 -6.03 1.24
CA ASN A 63 7.86 -6.41 2.06
C ASN A 63 7.56 -6.17 3.54
N HIS A 64 8.48 -6.60 4.40
CA HIS A 64 8.29 -6.52 5.83
C HIS A 64 8.06 -5.09 6.32
N ASP A 65 8.87 -4.16 5.81
CA ASP A 65 8.76 -2.76 6.25
C ASP A 65 7.45 -2.13 5.80
N GLN A 66 7.00 -2.43 4.59
CA GLN A 66 5.72 -1.92 4.09
C GLN A 66 4.57 -2.43 4.94
N THR A 67 4.60 -3.71 5.28
CA THR A 67 3.56 -4.32 6.09
C THR A 67 3.55 -3.75 7.50
N ARG A 68 4.73 -3.62 8.10
CA ARG A 68 4.86 -3.06 9.44
C ARG A 68 4.37 -1.62 9.51
N GLU A 69 4.76 -0.82 8.53
CA GLU A 69 4.34 0.59 8.50
C GLU A 69 2.83 0.71 8.32
N ALA A 70 2.26 -0.11 7.44
CA ALA A 70 0.82 -0.09 7.22
C ALA A 70 0.06 -0.47 8.49
N LEU A 71 0.50 -1.50 9.18
CA LEU A 71 -0.13 -1.90 10.44
C LEU A 71 -0.01 -0.80 11.48
N ARG A 72 1.16 -0.16 11.56
CA ARG A 72 1.37 0.93 12.50
C ARG A 72 0.43 2.09 12.25
N VAL A 73 0.29 2.49 10.99
CA VAL A 73 -0.60 3.60 10.63
C VAL A 73 -2.05 3.25 10.92
N MET A 74 -2.47 2.05 10.55
CA MET A 74 -3.86 1.64 10.79
C MET A 74 -4.17 1.52 12.27
N ASN A 75 -3.21 1.08 13.09
CA ASN A 75 -3.41 1.02 14.52
C ASN A 75 -3.56 2.41 15.14
N ARG A 76 -2.92 3.41 14.55
CA ARG A 76 -3.03 4.78 15.02
C ARG A 76 -4.42 5.34 14.84
N ILE A 77 -5.09 4.97 13.76
CA ILE A 77 -6.38 5.56 13.42
C ILE A 77 -7.56 4.68 13.79
N LYS A 78 -7.32 3.49 14.34
CA LYS A 78 -8.40 2.55 14.60
C LYS A 78 -9.45 3.08 15.57
N ASP A 79 -9.07 3.98 16.46
CA ASP A 79 -10.00 4.58 17.41
C ASP A 79 -10.68 5.84 16.90
N LYS A 80 -10.44 6.16 15.64
CA LYS A 80 -11.00 7.36 15.02
C LYS A 80 -11.84 6.96 13.82
N PRO A 81 -13.15 6.72 14.03
CA PRO A 81 -14.00 6.20 12.95
C PRO A 81 -13.96 7.00 11.67
N GLU A 82 -13.84 8.33 11.78
CA GLU A 82 -13.79 9.18 10.61
C GLU A 82 -12.57 8.90 9.76
N LEU A 83 -11.41 8.73 10.41
CA LEU A 83 -10.18 8.44 9.69
C LEU A 83 -10.19 7.05 9.12
N VAL A 84 -10.74 6.09 9.85
CA VAL A 84 -10.87 4.72 9.35
C VAL A 84 -11.75 4.69 8.11
N ALA A 85 -12.89 5.36 8.16
CA ALA A 85 -13.80 5.41 7.02
C ALA A 85 -13.13 6.06 5.81
N MET A 86 -12.39 7.13 6.04
CA MET A 86 -11.68 7.81 4.98
C MET A 86 -10.60 6.92 4.36
N ALA A 87 -9.86 6.20 5.21
CA ALA A 87 -8.81 5.31 4.74
C ALA A 87 -9.40 4.16 3.92
N GLU A 88 -10.53 3.61 4.36
CA GLU A 88 -11.19 2.52 3.65
C GLU A 88 -11.71 2.98 2.29
N LYS A 89 -12.14 4.23 2.22
CA LYS A 89 -12.70 4.77 0.99
C LYS A 89 -11.62 5.20 0.01
N LYS A 90 -10.58 5.89 0.51
CA LYS A 90 -9.56 6.50 -0.35
C LYS A 90 -8.19 5.85 -0.25
N GLY A 91 -8.00 4.99 0.72
CA GLY A 91 -6.71 4.41 1.00
C GLY A 91 -5.92 5.30 1.95
N ILE A 92 -4.73 4.84 2.31
CA ILE A 92 -3.84 5.56 3.23
C ILE A 92 -2.89 6.42 2.42
N ASN A 93 -2.71 7.66 2.88
CA ASN A 93 -1.72 8.55 2.25
C ASN A 93 -0.37 8.39 2.91
#